data_49923097a35fe5f21d0b589451e074f4
#
_entry.id   49923097a35fe5f21d0b589451e074f4
#
_cell.length_a   1.000
_cell.length_b   1.000
_cell.length_c   1.000
_cell.angle_alpha   90.00
_cell.angle_beta   90.00
_cell.angle_gamma   90.00
#
_symmetry.space_group_name_H-M   'P 1'
#
loop_
_entity.id
_entity.type
_entity.pdbx_description
1 polymer ?
#
loop_
_entity_poly.entity_id
_entity_poly.type
_entity_poly.pdbx_seq_one_letter_code
_entity_poly.pdbx_strand_id
1 'polypeptide(L)'
;MMTFCTTPDWRHPLCRLVLAACCLGGTAAHAAGVSFINVPAGPDGPALRGAVWSPCSATAERLVLAPLVIEGTRDCPVNGTQLPLVLVSHGSGGSALGHHDTAAALADAGYVVAAINHPGDTFQDTSRQGHLSAFATRPVDMKRLADYMLGTWPQRAQLDAGKVGFFGYSRGGYTGLVALGAVPDWTLRPDLCPPLSTRPLCGEIRRNEIPATPAPDPRIRAAVIVDPLSVFDAKGLGKVSTPVQLWASELGGDGVTLPSVQAARDGLPQPPDWHVAAGAGHFAFLAPCSPALADAAPDICRDAPGFDRAAFHQAFNAQVVGFFQRHLQRTDASAD
;
A
#
# COMPACT_ATOMS: atom_id res chain seq x y z
N MET A 1 -52.06 74.78 3.02
CA MET A 1 -51.14 75.80 3.46
C MET A 1 -49.71 75.35 3.19
N MET A 2 -49.19 75.96 2.22
CA MET A 2 -47.84 76.08 1.66
C MET A 2 -46.82 74.98 1.81
N THR A 3 -46.60 74.45 0.69
CA THR A 3 -45.55 73.62 0.10
C THR A 3 -44.23 74.38 0.03
N PHE A 4 -43.12 73.69 0.31
CA PHE A 4 -41.83 73.99 -0.30
C PHE A 4 -41.13 72.73 -0.76
N CYS A 5 -40.94 72.62 -2.05
CA CYS A 5 -40.05 71.64 -2.74
C CYS A 5 -38.59 72.05 -2.50
N THR A 6 -37.73 71.14 -2.23
CA THR A 6 -36.30 71.25 -2.46
C THR A 6 -35.77 70.05 -3.20
N THR A 7 -35.12 70.31 -4.28
CA THR A 7 -34.51 69.36 -5.26
C THR A 7 -33.35 68.58 -4.67
N PRO A 8 -33.15 67.28 -5.05
CA PRO A 8 -31.96 66.53 -4.66
C PRO A 8 -30.87 66.69 -5.72
N ASP A 9 -29.66 66.95 -5.20
CA ASP A 9 -28.41 66.99 -5.94
C ASP A 9 -27.99 65.56 -6.40
N TRP A 10 -27.79 65.38 -7.68
CA TRP A 10 -27.26 64.21 -8.33
C TRP A 10 -25.72 64.28 -8.37
N ARG A 11 -25.03 63.65 -7.41
CA ARG A 11 -23.60 63.31 -7.56
C ARG A 11 -23.45 61.82 -7.61
N HIS A 12 -23.19 61.30 -8.80
CA HIS A 12 -22.86 59.86 -9.02
C HIS A 12 -21.47 59.53 -8.47
N PRO A 13 -21.31 58.50 -7.65
CA PRO A 13 -20.02 57.82 -7.53
C PRO A 13 -19.97 56.67 -8.56
N LEU A 14 -18.98 56.75 -9.43
CA LEU A 14 -18.58 55.66 -10.34
C LEU A 14 -18.30 54.38 -9.55
N CYS A 15 -19.22 53.43 -9.62
CA CYS A 15 -19.02 52.05 -9.14
C CYS A 15 -18.05 51.36 -10.08
N ARG A 16 -16.75 51.30 -9.71
CA ARG A 16 -15.76 50.49 -10.40
C ARG A 16 -16.07 49.03 -10.05
N LEU A 17 -16.69 48.31 -10.98
CA LEU A 17 -16.75 46.84 -10.96
C LEU A 17 -15.31 46.32 -11.13
N VAL A 18 -14.71 45.88 -10.03
CA VAL A 18 -13.52 45.06 -10.05
C VAL A 18 -13.98 43.64 -10.40
N LEU A 19 -13.86 43.25 -11.66
CA LEU A 19 -13.93 41.85 -12.06
C LEU A 19 -12.73 41.14 -11.44
N ALA A 20 -12.94 40.46 -10.31
CA ALA A 20 -12.02 39.46 -9.82
C ALA A 20 -12.06 38.29 -10.80
N ALA A 21 -11.12 38.22 -11.72
CA ALA A 21 -10.86 37.01 -12.50
C ALA A 21 -10.38 35.92 -11.55
N CYS A 22 -11.30 35.05 -11.08
CA CYS A 22 -10.94 33.78 -10.49
C CYS A 22 -10.24 32.98 -11.59
N CYS A 23 -8.90 32.99 -11.59
CA CYS A 23 -8.10 31.99 -12.25
C CYS A 23 -8.40 30.66 -11.57
N LEU A 24 -9.41 29.93 -12.06
CA LEU A 24 -9.55 28.51 -11.85
C LEU A 24 -8.32 27.88 -12.56
N GLY A 25 -7.20 27.83 -11.85
CA GLY A 25 -6.09 26.96 -12.21
C GLY A 25 -6.63 25.55 -12.16
N GLY A 26 -7.10 25.03 -13.30
CA GLY A 26 -7.35 23.62 -13.46
C GLY A 26 -6.05 22.90 -13.12
N THR A 27 -6.00 22.24 -11.97
CA THR A 27 -4.95 21.25 -11.71
C THR A 27 -5.12 20.22 -12.81
N ALA A 28 -4.19 20.23 -13.79
CA ALA A 28 -4.09 19.12 -14.72
C ALA A 28 -4.02 17.85 -13.85
N ALA A 29 -4.96 16.94 -14.04
CA ALA A 29 -4.91 15.65 -13.40
C ALA A 29 -3.64 14.98 -13.91
N HIS A 30 -2.59 15.01 -13.08
CA HIS A 30 -1.36 14.27 -13.35
C HIS A 30 -1.70 12.80 -13.19
N ALA A 31 -1.28 11.98 -14.14
CA ALA A 31 -1.42 10.55 -14.03
C ALA A 31 -0.12 9.94 -13.52
N ALA A 32 -0.25 8.90 -12.70
CA ALA A 32 0.90 8.11 -12.33
C ALA A 32 1.61 7.53 -13.57
N GLY A 33 2.92 7.68 -13.65
CA GLY A 33 3.74 6.90 -14.57
C GLY A 33 3.77 5.45 -14.12
N VAL A 34 3.70 4.49 -15.05
CA VAL A 34 3.76 3.05 -14.77
C VAL A 34 4.85 2.41 -15.62
N SER A 35 5.82 1.77 -14.97
CA SER A 35 6.87 1.02 -15.65
C SER A 35 7.04 -0.37 -15.04
N PHE A 36 7.56 -1.31 -15.83
CA PHE A 36 7.84 -2.66 -15.33
C PHE A 36 9.32 -2.83 -15.04
N ILE A 37 9.62 -3.54 -13.96
CA ILE A 37 10.99 -3.78 -13.51
C ILE A 37 11.30 -5.27 -13.44
N ASN A 38 12.57 -5.58 -13.54
CA ASN A 38 13.12 -6.91 -13.28
C ASN A 38 14.36 -6.75 -12.37
N VAL A 39 14.19 -7.08 -11.09
CA VAL A 39 15.32 -7.15 -10.15
C VAL A 39 16.11 -8.39 -10.50
N PRO A 40 17.43 -8.29 -10.78
CA PRO A 40 18.23 -9.43 -11.17
C PRO A 40 18.25 -10.56 -10.13
N ALA A 41 18.41 -11.79 -10.59
CA ALA A 41 18.73 -12.92 -9.71
C ALA A 41 20.06 -12.69 -9.00
N GLY A 42 20.17 -13.19 -7.78
CA GLY A 42 21.38 -13.09 -6.96
C GLY A 42 21.48 -14.23 -5.96
N PRO A 43 22.43 -14.19 -5.04
CA PRO A 43 22.63 -15.25 -4.04
C PRO A 43 21.39 -15.45 -3.16
N ASP A 44 20.59 -14.39 -2.95
CA ASP A 44 19.43 -14.38 -2.07
C ASP A 44 18.11 -14.79 -2.77
N GLY A 45 18.15 -15.14 -4.06
CA GLY A 45 16.98 -15.66 -4.76
C GLY A 45 16.92 -15.37 -6.26
N PRO A 46 15.86 -15.86 -6.93
CA PRO A 46 15.65 -15.69 -8.37
C PRO A 46 15.34 -14.24 -8.73
N ALA A 47 15.28 -13.92 -10.04
CA ALA A 47 14.84 -12.62 -10.51
C ALA A 47 13.43 -12.28 -10.03
N LEU A 48 13.19 -11.00 -9.67
CA LEU A 48 11.89 -10.52 -9.22
C LEU A 48 11.29 -9.61 -10.29
N ARG A 49 10.14 -10.00 -10.82
CA ARG A 49 9.36 -9.15 -11.72
C ARG A 49 8.46 -8.23 -10.92
N GLY A 50 8.29 -6.98 -11.37
CA GLY A 50 7.48 -6.03 -10.65
C GLY A 50 7.04 -4.85 -11.49
N ALA A 51 6.42 -3.89 -10.84
CA ALA A 51 5.99 -2.64 -11.43
C ALA A 51 6.38 -1.47 -10.51
N VAL A 52 6.60 -0.30 -11.11
CA VAL A 52 6.86 0.95 -10.43
C VAL A 52 5.84 1.98 -10.88
N TRP A 53 5.22 2.65 -9.92
CA TRP A 53 4.44 3.87 -10.15
C TRP A 53 5.25 5.06 -9.68
N SER A 54 5.15 6.16 -10.40
CA SER A 54 5.92 7.37 -10.09
C SER A 54 5.16 8.62 -10.52
N PRO A 55 5.45 9.78 -9.91
CA PRO A 55 4.94 11.06 -10.40
C PRO A 55 5.26 11.25 -11.88
N CYS A 56 4.27 11.65 -12.67
CA CYS A 56 4.36 11.83 -14.10
C CYS A 56 3.60 13.10 -14.50
N SER A 57 4.13 13.86 -15.46
CA SER A 57 3.48 15.08 -15.96
C SER A 57 2.61 14.85 -17.20
N ALA A 58 2.55 13.62 -17.71
CA ALA A 58 1.71 13.29 -18.85
C ALA A 58 0.26 13.00 -18.43
N THR A 59 -0.65 13.04 -19.39
CA THR A 59 -2.07 12.70 -19.17
C THR A 59 -2.23 11.18 -19.00
N ALA A 60 -3.17 10.78 -18.14
CA ALA A 60 -3.51 9.37 -17.93
C ALA A 60 -3.96 8.70 -19.22
N GLU A 61 -3.49 7.49 -19.42
CA GLU A 61 -3.94 6.56 -20.45
C GLU A 61 -4.53 5.32 -19.79
N ARG A 62 -5.43 4.65 -20.49
CA ARG A 62 -5.99 3.39 -20.04
C ARG A 62 -5.10 2.24 -20.48
N LEU A 63 -4.36 1.65 -19.55
CA LEU A 63 -3.48 0.52 -19.81
C LEU A 63 -4.23 -0.80 -19.58
N VAL A 64 -4.42 -1.56 -20.67
CA VAL A 64 -5.04 -2.89 -20.59
C VAL A 64 -3.96 -3.95 -20.36
N LEU A 65 -3.98 -4.53 -19.17
CA LEU A 65 -3.08 -5.59 -18.70
C LEU A 65 -3.92 -6.82 -18.30
N ALA A 66 -4.62 -7.38 -19.27
CA ALA A 66 -5.65 -8.40 -19.03
C ALA A 66 -5.30 -9.42 -17.92
N PRO A 67 -6.23 -9.68 -16.97
CA PRO A 67 -7.59 -9.18 -16.87
C PRO A 67 -7.72 -7.79 -16.22
N LEU A 68 -6.62 -7.14 -15.84
CA LEU A 68 -6.60 -5.84 -15.19
C LEU A 68 -6.68 -4.70 -16.22
N VAL A 69 -7.27 -3.61 -15.80
CA VAL A 69 -7.23 -2.31 -16.47
C VAL A 69 -6.79 -1.28 -15.44
N ILE A 70 -5.71 -0.58 -15.72
CA ILE A 70 -5.17 0.45 -14.82
C ILE A 70 -5.08 1.79 -15.55
N GLU A 71 -5.23 2.87 -14.81
CA GLU A 71 -5.01 4.23 -15.33
C GLU A 71 -3.55 4.62 -15.04
N GLY A 72 -2.88 5.20 -16.06
CA GLY A 72 -1.49 5.63 -15.91
C GLY A 72 -0.83 5.87 -17.26
N THR A 73 0.40 6.37 -17.25
CA THR A 73 1.20 6.56 -18.49
C THR A 73 2.37 5.60 -18.49
N ARG A 74 2.42 4.74 -19.53
CA ARG A 74 3.50 3.76 -19.65
C ARG A 74 4.85 4.44 -19.84
N ASP A 75 5.86 3.98 -19.05
CA ASP A 75 7.26 4.38 -19.13
C ASP A 75 7.49 5.91 -19.09
N CYS A 76 6.60 6.63 -18.40
CA CYS A 76 6.74 8.06 -18.17
C CYS A 76 8.01 8.35 -17.34
N PRO A 77 8.84 9.32 -17.73
CA PRO A 77 9.94 9.76 -16.90
C PRO A 77 9.45 10.26 -15.53
N VAL A 78 10.19 9.90 -14.47
CA VAL A 78 9.85 10.35 -13.11
C VAL A 78 9.96 11.85 -13.00
N ASN A 79 8.88 12.49 -12.57
CA ASN A 79 8.84 13.92 -12.34
C ASN A 79 9.10 14.22 -10.84
N GLY A 80 10.16 14.98 -10.57
CA GLY A 80 10.57 15.39 -9.22
C GLY A 80 11.90 14.81 -8.78
N THR A 81 12.34 15.25 -7.61
CA THR A 81 13.61 14.84 -6.97
C THR A 81 13.39 14.65 -5.49
N GLN A 82 14.28 13.92 -4.81
CA GLN A 82 14.19 13.63 -3.37
C GLN A 82 12.85 12.97 -2.99
N LEU A 83 12.32 12.14 -3.91
CA LEU A 83 11.02 11.49 -3.75
C LEU A 83 11.11 10.33 -2.75
N PRO A 84 10.15 10.20 -1.84
CA PRO A 84 10.04 9.03 -0.98
C PRO A 84 9.74 7.77 -1.80
N LEU A 85 10.26 6.62 -1.35
CA LEU A 85 9.99 5.30 -1.92
C LEU A 85 9.03 4.53 -1.04
N VAL A 86 7.96 3.96 -1.61
CA VAL A 86 7.08 3.01 -0.92
C VAL A 86 7.22 1.63 -1.55
N LEU A 87 7.60 0.64 -0.75
CA LEU A 87 7.70 -0.76 -1.16
C LEU A 87 6.37 -1.46 -0.91
N VAL A 88 5.84 -2.20 -1.89
CA VAL A 88 4.54 -2.87 -1.80
C VAL A 88 4.69 -4.38 -1.85
N SER A 89 4.14 -5.09 -0.85
CA SER A 89 4.08 -6.54 -0.76
C SER A 89 2.62 -7.02 -0.81
N HIS A 90 2.27 -7.77 -1.85
CA HIS A 90 0.92 -8.29 -2.08
C HIS A 90 0.56 -9.46 -1.15
N GLY A 91 -0.72 -9.81 -1.06
CA GLY A 91 -1.25 -10.97 -0.35
C GLY A 91 -0.84 -12.32 -0.96
N SER A 92 -1.26 -13.41 -0.34
CA SER A 92 -1.04 -14.77 -0.85
C SER A 92 -1.66 -14.93 -2.25
N GLY A 93 -0.93 -15.52 -3.19
CA GLY A 93 -1.43 -15.72 -4.56
C GLY A 93 -1.75 -14.43 -5.33
N GLY A 94 -1.32 -13.28 -4.86
CA GLY A 94 -1.58 -11.99 -5.49
C GLY A 94 -0.60 -11.63 -6.61
N SER A 95 -0.42 -10.34 -6.85
CA SER A 95 0.54 -9.81 -7.81
C SER A 95 1.00 -8.41 -7.46
N ALA A 96 2.08 -7.96 -8.11
CA ALA A 96 2.57 -6.57 -8.03
C ALA A 96 1.49 -5.54 -8.41
N LEU A 97 0.47 -5.93 -9.15
CA LEU A 97 -0.61 -5.04 -9.63
C LEU A 97 -1.86 -5.05 -8.74
N GLY A 98 -1.90 -5.88 -7.69
CA GLY A 98 -3.11 -6.06 -6.86
C GLY A 98 -3.57 -4.79 -6.10
N HIS A 99 -2.67 -3.83 -5.92
CA HIS A 99 -2.92 -2.55 -5.24
C HIS A 99 -2.57 -1.37 -6.14
N HIS A 100 -2.84 -1.50 -7.46
CA HIS A 100 -2.46 -0.51 -8.45
C HIS A 100 -3.09 0.86 -8.22
N ASP A 101 -4.30 0.92 -7.69
CA ASP A 101 -5.01 2.17 -7.37
C ASP A 101 -4.37 2.91 -6.18
N THR A 102 -4.00 2.18 -5.12
CA THR A 102 -3.25 2.73 -3.99
C THR A 102 -1.86 3.21 -4.44
N ALA A 103 -1.20 2.43 -5.30
CA ALA A 103 0.09 2.81 -5.86
C ALA A 103 0.00 4.06 -6.74
N ALA A 104 -1.06 4.18 -7.55
CA ALA A 104 -1.33 5.38 -8.35
C ALA A 104 -1.60 6.60 -7.46
N ALA A 105 -2.45 6.45 -6.43
CA ALA A 105 -2.74 7.54 -5.49
C ALA A 105 -1.48 8.05 -4.75
N LEU A 106 -0.58 7.14 -4.38
CA LEU A 106 0.71 7.51 -3.80
C LEU A 106 1.61 8.21 -4.82
N ALA A 107 1.66 7.75 -6.07
CA ALA A 107 2.46 8.37 -7.12
C ALA A 107 1.95 9.80 -7.43
N ASP A 108 0.64 10.01 -7.49
CA ASP A 108 0.01 11.32 -7.66
C ASP A 108 0.31 12.26 -6.47
N ALA A 109 0.54 11.70 -5.29
CA ALA A 109 0.95 12.42 -4.09
C ALA A 109 2.48 12.63 -3.97
N GLY A 110 3.25 12.28 -4.99
CA GLY A 110 4.69 12.56 -5.05
C GLY A 110 5.59 11.43 -4.52
N TYR A 111 5.12 10.19 -4.49
CA TYR A 111 5.91 9.02 -4.09
C TYR A 111 6.33 8.21 -5.32
N VAL A 112 7.48 7.53 -5.23
CA VAL A 112 7.77 6.39 -6.10
C VAL A 112 7.34 5.13 -5.36
N VAL A 113 6.53 4.30 -6.02
CA VAL A 113 5.97 3.07 -5.44
C VAL A 113 6.49 1.88 -6.22
N ALA A 114 7.13 0.93 -5.56
CA ALA A 114 7.66 -0.27 -6.19
C ALA A 114 7.01 -1.53 -5.61
N ALA A 115 6.46 -2.36 -6.47
CA ALA A 115 5.83 -3.63 -6.12
C ALA A 115 6.47 -4.79 -6.89
N ILE A 116 6.56 -5.97 -6.27
CA ILE A 116 7.09 -7.17 -6.91
C ILE A 116 6.11 -8.34 -6.82
N ASN A 117 6.28 -9.29 -7.72
CA ASN A 117 5.73 -10.63 -7.62
C ASN A 117 6.67 -11.51 -6.80
N HIS A 118 6.18 -12.06 -5.68
CA HIS A 118 6.96 -12.99 -4.87
C HIS A 118 7.03 -14.37 -5.54
N PRO A 119 8.22 -14.89 -5.87
CA PRO A 119 8.36 -16.15 -6.58
C PRO A 119 7.71 -17.33 -5.84
N GLY A 120 6.89 -18.10 -6.56
CA GLY A 120 6.16 -19.23 -6.02
C GLY A 120 4.93 -18.88 -5.16
N ASP A 121 4.58 -17.59 -5.03
CA ASP A 121 3.41 -17.14 -4.27
C ASP A 121 2.64 -16.02 -4.99
N THR A 122 2.34 -16.25 -6.27
CA THR A 122 1.53 -15.37 -7.11
C THR A 122 0.36 -16.15 -7.70
N PHE A 123 -0.60 -15.45 -8.32
CA PHE A 123 -1.70 -16.12 -9.04
C PHE A 123 -1.23 -16.96 -10.23
N GLN A 124 -0.05 -16.70 -10.79
CA GLN A 124 0.53 -17.45 -11.91
C GLN A 124 1.42 -18.61 -11.45
N ASP A 125 2.00 -18.51 -10.27
CA ASP A 125 2.90 -19.51 -9.69
C ASP A 125 2.63 -19.64 -8.19
N THR A 126 1.96 -20.70 -7.81
CA THR A 126 1.59 -21.02 -6.42
C THR A 126 2.47 -22.11 -5.80
N SER A 127 3.58 -22.47 -6.46
CA SER A 127 4.42 -23.63 -6.12
C SER A 127 4.96 -23.61 -4.68
N ARG A 128 5.07 -22.43 -4.05
CA ARG A 128 5.54 -22.25 -2.68
C ARG A 128 4.48 -21.73 -1.71
N GLN A 129 3.29 -21.40 -2.21
CA GLN A 129 2.22 -20.75 -1.43
C GLN A 129 1.88 -21.50 -0.14
N GLY A 130 1.91 -22.82 -0.16
CA GLY A 130 1.58 -23.68 0.97
C GLY A 130 2.75 -24.01 1.91
N HIS A 131 3.92 -23.39 1.78
CA HIS A 131 5.15 -23.70 2.52
C HIS A 131 5.61 -22.55 3.41
N LEU A 132 6.26 -22.87 4.54
CA LEU A 132 6.89 -21.86 5.42
C LEU A 132 8.00 -21.08 4.69
N SER A 133 8.66 -21.71 3.73
CA SER A 133 9.69 -21.06 2.93
C SER A 133 9.17 -19.81 2.19
N ALA A 134 7.88 -19.77 1.79
CA ALA A 134 7.29 -18.57 1.19
C ALA A 134 7.27 -17.39 2.17
N PHE A 135 7.02 -17.65 3.45
CA PHE A 135 7.02 -16.61 4.48
C PHE A 135 8.43 -16.10 4.80
N ALA A 136 9.43 -17.00 4.80
CA ALA A 136 10.82 -16.62 5.07
C ALA A 136 11.45 -15.81 3.93
N THR A 137 11.14 -16.11 2.66
CA THR A 137 11.76 -15.45 1.52
C THR A 137 11.15 -14.08 1.20
N ARG A 138 9.86 -13.84 1.48
CA ARG A 138 9.21 -12.57 1.14
C ARG A 138 9.88 -11.32 1.75
N PRO A 139 10.29 -11.30 3.04
CA PRO A 139 11.04 -10.16 3.58
C PRO A 139 12.39 -9.96 2.88
N VAL A 140 13.06 -11.06 2.47
CA VAL A 140 14.31 -11.01 1.70
C VAL A 140 14.07 -10.44 0.32
N ASP A 141 13.00 -10.84 -0.37
CA ASP A 141 12.61 -10.29 -1.67
C ASP A 141 12.37 -8.76 -1.58
N MET A 142 11.70 -8.30 -0.50
CA MET A 142 11.46 -6.86 -0.30
C MET A 142 12.75 -6.09 -0.02
N LYS A 143 13.70 -6.67 0.72
CA LYS A 143 15.02 -6.08 0.89
C LYS A 143 15.76 -5.97 -0.44
N ARG A 144 15.73 -7.02 -1.28
CA ARG A 144 16.33 -7.02 -2.62
C ARG A 144 15.68 -5.96 -3.53
N LEU A 145 14.36 -5.77 -3.43
CA LEU A 145 13.67 -4.70 -4.13
C LEU A 145 14.18 -3.32 -3.68
N ALA A 146 14.32 -3.08 -2.38
CA ALA A 146 14.87 -1.84 -1.84
C ALA A 146 16.32 -1.62 -2.31
N ASP A 147 17.16 -2.66 -2.28
CA ASP A 147 18.53 -2.61 -2.75
C ASP A 147 18.61 -2.24 -4.26
N TYR A 148 17.72 -2.82 -5.07
CA TYR A 148 17.62 -2.49 -6.49
C TYR A 148 17.15 -1.05 -6.71
N MET A 149 16.06 -0.65 -6.08
CA MET A 149 15.47 0.69 -6.28
C MET A 149 16.46 1.81 -5.89
N LEU A 150 17.17 1.65 -4.78
CA LEU A 150 18.09 2.65 -4.26
C LEU A 150 19.50 2.54 -4.88
N GLY A 151 19.88 1.37 -5.41
CA GLY A 151 21.23 1.10 -5.91
C GLY A 151 21.37 1.15 -7.43
N THR A 152 20.52 0.42 -8.17
CA THR A 152 20.72 0.17 -9.61
C THR A 152 19.55 0.56 -10.50
N TRP A 153 18.38 0.89 -9.94
CA TRP A 153 17.26 1.37 -10.74
C TRP A 153 17.66 2.61 -11.57
N PRO A 154 17.33 2.68 -12.87
CA PRO A 154 17.82 3.76 -13.75
C PRO A 154 17.50 5.17 -13.26
N GLN A 155 16.34 5.35 -12.59
CA GLN A 155 15.91 6.65 -12.10
C GLN A 155 16.11 6.82 -10.57
N ARG A 156 17.04 6.05 -9.96
CA ARG A 156 17.33 6.10 -8.50
C ARG A 156 17.77 7.47 -7.99
N ALA A 157 18.33 8.31 -8.87
CA ALA A 157 18.76 9.65 -8.49
C ALA A 157 17.61 10.58 -8.09
N GLN A 158 16.36 10.25 -8.45
CA GLN A 158 15.17 10.96 -8.03
C GLN A 158 14.71 10.58 -6.62
N LEU A 159 15.23 9.47 -6.05
CA LEU A 159 14.80 8.95 -4.75
C LEU A 159 15.56 9.59 -3.58
N ASP A 160 14.87 9.73 -2.44
CA ASP A 160 15.48 9.99 -1.14
C ASP A 160 15.64 8.66 -0.37
N ALA A 161 16.88 8.17 -0.25
CA ALA A 161 17.16 6.91 0.44
C ALA A 161 16.83 6.93 1.94
N GLY A 162 16.66 8.11 2.53
CA GLY A 162 16.23 8.29 3.93
C GLY A 162 14.71 8.19 4.13
N LYS A 163 13.93 8.14 3.05
CA LYS A 163 12.45 8.20 3.08
C LYS A 163 11.84 6.96 2.44
N VAL A 164 12.02 5.81 3.08
CA VAL A 164 11.45 4.53 2.62
C VAL A 164 10.26 4.14 3.48
N GLY A 165 9.12 3.92 2.83
CA GLY A 165 7.89 3.37 3.40
C GLY A 165 7.65 1.93 2.97
N PHE A 166 6.73 1.27 3.65
CA PHE A 166 6.30 -0.08 3.33
C PHE A 166 4.77 -0.15 3.35
N PHE A 167 4.18 -0.80 2.35
CA PHE A 167 2.77 -1.16 2.31
C PHE A 167 2.67 -2.67 2.16
N GLY A 168 1.93 -3.34 3.05
CA GLY A 168 1.72 -4.78 2.97
C GLY A 168 0.31 -5.19 3.30
N TYR A 169 -0.26 -6.05 2.43
CA TYR A 169 -1.61 -6.57 2.59
C TYR A 169 -1.59 -8.08 2.87
N SER A 170 -2.40 -8.55 3.83
CA SER A 170 -2.55 -9.98 4.14
C SER A 170 -1.19 -10.64 4.48
N ARG A 171 -0.73 -11.62 3.71
CA ARG A 171 0.62 -12.18 3.82
C ARG A 171 1.70 -11.11 3.57
N GLY A 172 1.44 -10.10 2.75
CA GLY A 172 2.31 -8.92 2.60
C GLY A 172 2.37 -8.09 3.88
N GLY A 173 1.29 -8.03 4.66
CA GLY A 173 1.27 -7.43 5.99
C GLY A 173 2.15 -8.19 6.99
N TYR A 174 2.07 -9.54 6.99
CA TYR A 174 3.03 -10.38 7.69
C TYR A 174 4.48 -10.05 7.27
N THR A 175 4.73 -9.99 5.96
CA THR A 175 6.04 -9.65 5.40
C THR A 175 6.56 -8.31 5.93
N GLY A 176 5.69 -7.30 5.97
CA GLY A 176 6.00 -5.98 6.50
C GLY A 176 6.37 -6.03 7.98
N LEU A 177 5.57 -6.69 8.82
CA LEU A 177 5.88 -6.83 10.25
C LEU A 177 7.23 -7.49 10.48
N VAL A 178 7.56 -8.57 9.72
CA VAL A 178 8.89 -9.21 9.80
C VAL A 178 9.99 -8.24 9.33
N ALA A 179 9.78 -7.52 8.24
CA ALA A 179 10.74 -6.51 7.76
C ALA A 179 10.98 -5.37 8.77
N LEU A 180 10.02 -5.12 9.68
CA LEU A 180 10.14 -4.19 10.80
C LEU A 180 10.76 -4.80 12.07
N GLY A 181 11.05 -6.10 12.07
CA GLY A 181 11.70 -6.80 13.18
C GLY A 181 10.78 -7.71 14.00
N ALA A 182 9.54 -7.93 13.57
CA ALA A 182 8.69 -8.92 14.22
C ALA A 182 9.22 -10.34 14.02
N VAL A 183 9.05 -11.18 15.04
CA VAL A 183 9.43 -12.60 15.03
C VAL A 183 8.17 -13.45 15.10
N PRO A 184 7.87 -14.26 14.07
CA PRO A 184 6.65 -15.08 14.03
C PRO A 184 6.72 -16.26 15.00
N ASP A 185 5.58 -16.57 15.61
CA ASP A 185 5.36 -17.82 16.35
C ASP A 185 4.16 -18.58 15.76
N TRP A 186 4.45 -19.63 15.03
CA TRP A 186 3.45 -20.43 14.32
C TRP A 186 2.55 -21.25 15.25
N THR A 187 2.87 -21.35 16.54
CA THR A 187 2.07 -22.06 17.55
C THR A 187 0.86 -21.24 18.01
N LEU A 188 0.86 -19.93 17.78
CA LEU A 188 -0.22 -19.01 18.18
C LEU A 188 -1.51 -19.19 17.36
N ARG A 189 -1.43 -19.86 16.22
CA ARG A 189 -2.55 -20.00 15.28
C ARG A 189 -2.80 -21.49 14.94
N PRO A 190 -3.24 -22.31 15.93
CA PRO A 190 -3.56 -23.72 15.71
C PRO A 190 -4.71 -23.90 14.70
N ASP A 191 -5.58 -22.91 14.55
CA ASP A 191 -6.64 -22.86 13.55
C ASP A 191 -6.12 -22.89 12.10
N LEU A 192 -4.93 -22.34 11.84
CA LEU A 192 -4.28 -22.45 10.53
C LEU A 192 -3.84 -23.88 10.21
N CYS A 193 -3.59 -24.70 11.24
CA CYS A 193 -3.10 -26.07 11.10
C CYS A 193 -3.90 -27.05 11.97
N PRO A 194 -5.17 -27.36 11.62
CA PRO A 194 -5.92 -28.42 12.30
C PRO A 194 -5.14 -29.74 12.32
N PRO A 195 -5.38 -30.62 13.31
CA PRO A 195 -4.58 -31.85 13.53
C PRO A 195 -4.43 -32.75 12.30
N LEU A 196 -5.47 -32.83 11.46
CA LEU A 196 -5.48 -33.68 10.26
C LEU A 196 -5.12 -32.92 8.96
N SER A 197 -4.63 -31.69 9.09
CA SER A 197 -4.27 -30.90 7.91
C SER A 197 -3.11 -31.53 7.14
N THR A 198 -3.30 -31.71 5.83
CA THR A 198 -2.30 -32.21 4.89
C THR A 198 -1.49 -31.09 4.22
N ARG A 199 -1.77 -29.82 4.57
CA ARG A 199 -1.03 -28.67 4.01
C ARG A 199 0.45 -28.79 4.34
N PRO A 200 1.37 -28.56 3.39
CA PRO A 200 2.82 -28.65 3.61
C PRO A 200 3.29 -27.85 4.83
N LEU A 201 2.87 -26.59 4.94
CA LEU A 201 3.14 -25.68 6.07
C LEU A 201 2.85 -26.36 7.43
N CYS A 202 1.72 -27.06 7.53
CA CYS A 202 1.32 -27.72 8.78
C CYS A 202 2.20 -28.93 9.09
N GLY A 203 2.66 -29.63 8.06
CA GLY A 203 3.67 -30.69 8.20
C GLY A 203 5.02 -30.14 8.68
N GLU A 204 5.46 -29.04 8.08
CA GLU A 204 6.70 -28.35 8.43
C GLU A 204 6.67 -27.84 9.88
N ILE A 205 5.55 -27.24 10.33
CA ILE A 205 5.37 -26.81 11.73
C ILE A 205 5.45 -27.99 12.68
N ARG A 206 4.75 -29.11 12.39
CA ARG A 206 4.76 -30.30 13.24
C ARG A 206 6.15 -30.96 13.36
N ARG A 207 6.98 -30.86 12.31
CA ARG A 207 8.38 -31.35 12.31
C ARG A 207 9.37 -30.33 12.85
N ASN A 208 8.90 -29.16 13.29
CA ASN A 208 9.72 -28.04 13.76
C ASN A 208 10.74 -27.55 12.69
N GLU A 209 10.33 -27.59 11.43
CA GLU A 209 11.11 -27.09 10.27
C GLU A 209 10.87 -25.61 10.06
N ILE A 210 10.98 -24.81 11.13
CA ILE A 210 10.72 -23.38 11.11
C ILE A 210 11.94 -22.66 10.55
N PRO A 211 11.83 -21.94 9.41
CA PRO A 211 12.95 -21.18 8.88
C PRO A 211 13.35 -20.04 9.83
N ALA A 212 14.64 -19.68 9.80
CA ALA A 212 15.11 -18.51 10.52
C ALA A 212 14.39 -17.24 10.05
N THR A 213 14.04 -16.39 11.00
CA THR A 213 13.43 -15.08 10.70
C THR A 213 14.49 -14.17 10.07
N PRO A 214 14.24 -13.61 8.88
CA PRO A 214 15.16 -12.65 8.27
C PRO A 214 15.39 -11.41 9.13
N ALA A 215 16.57 -10.79 8.99
CA ALA A 215 16.87 -9.54 9.66
C ALA A 215 15.95 -8.41 9.17
N PRO A 216 15.56 -7.47 10.03
CA PRO A 216 14.76 -6.31 9.64
C PRO A 216 15.52 -5.40 8.67
N ASP A 217 14.78 -4.60 7.91
CA ASP A 217 15.34 -3.58 7.05
C ASP A 217 15.24 -2.19 7.73
N PRO A 218 16.36 -1.64 8.24
CA PRO A 218 16.36 -0.40 9.01
C PRO A 218 16.06 0.84 8.14
N ARG A 219 15.99 0.70 6.82
CA ARG A 219 15.63 1.79 5.93
C ARG A 219 14.15 2.15 5.99
N ILE A 220 13.28 1.21 6.40
CA ILE A 220 11.84 1.42 6.47
C ILE A 220 11.53 2.36 7.66
N ARG A 221 10.98 3.52 7.36
CA ARG A 221 10.67 4.59 8.32
C ARG A 221 9.21 4.68 8.72
N ALA A 222 8.30 4.13 7.92
CA ALA A 222 6.86 4.07 8.17
C ALA A 222 6.24 2.88 7.43
N ALA A 223 5.22 2.26 7.99
CA ALA A 223 4.56 1.13 7.35
C ALA A 223 3.04 1.20 7.46
N VAL A 224 2.37 0.92 6.35
CA VAL A 224 0.93 0.65 6.29
C VAL A 224 0.76 -0.86 6.20
N ILE A 225 0.16 -1.45 7.22
CA ILE A 225 -0.07 -2.87 7.35
C ILE A 225 -1.57 -3.13 7.29
N VAL A 226 -1.99 -3.82 6.25
CA VAL A 226 -3.40 -3.98 5.90
C VAL A 226 -3.82 -5.42 6.08
N ASP A 227 -4.74 -5.64 7.00
CA ASP A 227 -5.41 -6.93 7.28
C ASP A 227 -4.42 -8.11 7.33
N PRO A 228 -3.33 -8.02 8.15
CA PRO A 228 -2.20 -8.93 8.11
C PRO A 228 -2.59 -10.35 8.55
N LEU A 229 -2.04 -11.36 7.88
CA LEU A 229 -1.96 -12.68 8.50
C LEU A 229 -1.05 -12.58 9.72
N SER A 230 -1.63 -12.66 10.92
CA SER A 230 -0.91 -12.50 12.17
C SER A 230 -0.63 -13.86 12.84
N VAL A 231 0.65 -14.10 13.09
CA VAL A 231 1.22 -15.20 13.86
C VAL A 231 2.22 -14.63 14.88
N PHE A 232 1.85 -13.50 15.48
CA PHE A 232 2.72 -12.76 16.39
C PHE A 232 2.01 -12.51 17.72
N ASP A 233 2.75 -12.61 18.83
CA ASP A 233 2.39 -12.12 20.14
C ASP A 233 3.12 -10.81 20.47
N ALA A 234 2.88 -10.24 21.63
CA ALA A 234 3.56 -9.03 22.09
C ALA A 234 5.09 -9.19 22.19
N LYS A 235 5.59 -10.40 22.49
CA LYS A 235 7.02 -10.69 22.51
C LYS A 235 7.58 -10.66 21.09
N GLY A 236 6.89 -11.32 20.15
CA GLY A 236 7.28 -11.34 18.74
C GLY A 236 7.25 -9.95 18.09
N LEU A 237 6.31 -9.09 18.50
CA LEU A 237 6.19 -7.71 18.00
C LEU A 237 7.10 -6.71 18.71
N GLY A 238 7.71 -7.07 19.83
CA GLY A 238 8.40 -6.16 20.77
C GLY A 238 9.55 -5.33 20.18
N LYS A 239 10.04 -5.67 18.98
CA LYS A 239 11.09 -4.90 18.29
C LYS A 239 10.55 -3.94 17.22
N VAL A 240 9.26 -3.94 16.96
CA VAL A 240 8.64 -3.05 15.95
C VAL A 240 8.52 -1.64 16.52
N SER A 241 9.50 -0.79 16.25
CA SER A 241 9.53 0.61 16.70
C SER A 241 9.13 1.62 15.62
N THR A 242 9.06 1.17 14.37
CA THR A 242 8.64 1.98 13.23
C THR A 242 7.16 2.35 13.35
N PRO A 243 6.76 3.61 13.07
CA PRO A 243 5.35 3.99 12.99
C PRO A 243 4.55 3.09 12.05
N VAL A 244 3.41 2.58 12.53
CA VAL A 244 2.52 1.70 11.77
C VAL A 244 1.13 2.31 11.67
N GLN A 245 0.57 2.36 10.45
CA GLN A 245 -0.87 2.44 10.25
C GLN A 245 -1.38 1.01 10.05
N LEU A 246 -2.32 0.57 10.89
CA LEU A 246 -2.84 -0.79 10.89
C LEU A 246 -4.32 -0.82 10.55
N TRP A 247 -4.66 -1.54 9.48
CA TRP A 247 -6.04 -1.72 9.01
C TRP A 247 -6.52 -3.13 9.26
N ALA A 248 -7.79 -3.27 9.61
CA ALA A 248 -8.50 -4.55 9.70
C ALA A 248 -9.81 -4.51 8.92
N SER A 249 -10.17 -5.61 8.25
CA SER A 249 -11.52 -5.85 7.78
C SER A 249 -12.43 -6.27 8.94
N GLU A 250 -13.68 -5.75 8.98
CA GLU A 250 -14.62 -6.13 10.01
C GLU A 250 -15.05 -7.59 9.88
N LEU A 251 -15.27 -8.06 8.65
CA LEU A 251 -15.79 -9.39 8.37
C LEU A 251 -14.70 -10.47 8.20
N GLY A 252 -13.45 -10.05 8.06
CA GLY A 252 -12.33 -10.98 7.86
C GLY A 252 -12.38 -11.73 6.53
N GLY A 253 -11.68 -12.87 6.48
CA GLY A 253 -11.59 -13.79 5.36
C GLY A 253 -10.18 -14.34 5.15
N ASP A 254 -10.04 -15.40 4.36
CA ASP A 254 -8.76 -16.05 3.99
C ASP A 254 -7.81 -16.29 5.19
N GLY A 255 -8.37 -16.72 6.34
CA GLY A 255 -7.61 -16.99 7.57
C GLY A 255 -7.26 -15.76 8.39
N VAL A 256 -7.67 -14.56 7.97
CA VAL A 256 -7.57 -13.32 8.75
C VAL A 256 -8.91 -13.02 9.41
N THR A 257 -8.87 -12.64 10.67
CA THR A 257 -10.06 -12.26 11.44
C THR A 257 -9.82 -10.94 12.17
N LEU A 258 -10.87 -10.15 12.40
CA LEU A 258 -10.76 -8.92 13.17
C LEU A 258 -10.07 -9.14 14.53
N PRO A 259 -10.43 -10.17 15.35
CA PRO A 259 -9.70 -10.44 16.59
C PRO A 259 -8.21 -10.73 16.41
N SER A 260 -7.80 -11.40 15.32
CA SER A 260 -6.39 -11.68 15.06
C SER A 260 -5.59 -10.42 14.73
N VAL A 261 -6.20 -9.45 14.05
CA VAL A 261 -5.57 -8.15 13.76
C VAL A 261 -5.58 -7.25 14.99
N GLN A 262 -6.64 -7.30 15.80
CA GLN A 262 -6.70 -6.61 17.10
C GLN A 262 -5.59 -7.12 18.05
N ALA A 263 -5.35 -8.42 18.09
CA ALA A 263 -4.25 -8.98 18.89
C ALA A 263 -2.87 -8.46 18.42
N ALA A 264 -2.68 -8.31 17.10
CA ALA A 264 -1.46 -7.69 16.57
C ALA A 264 -1.37 -6.20 16.97
N ARG A 265 -2.47 -5.44 16.91
CA ARG A 265 -2.54 -4.05 17.38
C ARG A 265 -2.11 -3.93 18.84
N ASP A 266 -2.68 -4.79 19.70
CA ASP A 266 -2.46 -4.75 21.15
C ASP A 266 -1.06 -5.25 21.54
N GLY A 267 -0.43 -6.04 20.68
CA GLY A 267 0.95 -6.55 20.86
C GLY A 267 2.04 -5.59 20.38
N LEU A 268 1.72 -4.56 19.61
CA LEU A 268 2.69 -3.56 19.16
C LEU A 268 3.19 -2.71 20.34
N PRO A 269 4.52 -2.42 20.43
CA PRO A 269 5.08 -1.61 21.53
C PRO A 269 4.57 -0.18 21.55
N GLN A 270 4.14 0.34 20.42
CA GLN A 270 3.53 1.66 20.29
C GLN A 270 2.17 1.53 19.62
N PRO A 271 1.13 2.26 20.09
CA PRO A 271 -0.18 2.23 19.47
C PRO A 271 -0.09 2.62 17.98
N PRO A 272 -0.58 1.77 17.05
CA PRO A 272 -0.62 2.13 15.64
C PRO A 272 -1.74 3.15 15.36
N ASP A 273 -1.65 3.82 14.20
CA ASP A 273 -2.78 4.54 13.60
C ASP A 273 -3.81 3.46 13.14
N TRP A 274 -4.83 3.21 13.98
CA TRP A 274 -5.72 2.05 13.91
C TRP A 274 -7.01 2.33 13.17
N HIS A 275 -7.35 1.49 12.19
CA HIS A 275 -8.56 1.57 11.40
C HIS A 275 -9.25 0.22 11.25
N VAL A 276 -10.60 0.22 11.31
CA VAL A 276 -11.44 -0.92 10.95
C VAL A 276 -12.30 -0.52 9.76
N ALA A 277 -12.20 -1.27 8.67
CA ALA A 277 -13.06 -1.09 7.50
C ALA A 277 -14.42 -1.75 7.77
N ALA A 278 -15.40 -0.94 8.14
CA ALA A 278 -16.74 -1.41 8.46
C ALA A 278 -17.43 -2.06 7.26
N GLY A 279 -18.02 -3.23 7.45
CA GLY A 279 -18.68 -4.02 6.39
C GLY A 279 -17.72 -4.63 5.37
N ALA A 280 -16.41 -4.41 5.49
CA ALA A 280 -15.42 -4.95 4.57
C ALA A 280 -15.07 -6.41 4.88
N GLY A 281 -15.02 -7.26 3.85
CA GLY A 281 -14.32 -8.53 3.89
C GLY A 281 -12.82 -8.35 3.58
N HIS A 282 -12.04 -9.43 3.75
CA HIS A 282 -10.60 -9.42 3.53
C HIS A 282 -10.20 -8.87 2.15
N PHE A 283 -10.88 -9.33 1.09
CA PHE A 283 -10.56 -8.94 -0.29
C PHE A 283 -11.01 -7.53 -0.67
N ALA A 284 -11.75 -6.83 0.18
CA ALA A 284 -12.16 -5.45 -0.07
C ALA A 284 -10.97 -4.47 -0.14
N PHE A 285 -9.79 -4.85 0.36
CA PHE A 285 -8.55 -4.07 0.25
C PHE A 285 -7.78 -4.25 -1.07
N LEU A 286 -8.22 -5.18 -1.93
CA LEU A 286 -7.71 -5.25 -3.30
C LEU A 286 -8.33 -4.13 -4.14
N ALA A 287 -7.57 -3.61 -5.10
CA ALA A 287 -8.06 -2.60 -6.02
C ALA A 287 -9.45 -2.95 -6.61
N PRO A 288 -10.31 -1.97 -6.86
CA PRO A 288 -11.61 -2.23 -7.49
C PRO A 288 -11.47 -3.05 -8.77
N CYS A 289 -12.23 -4.13 -8.87
CA CYS A 289 -12.14 -5.06 -9.98
C CYS A 289 -12.64 -4.45 -11.29
N SER A 290 -11.89 -4.64 -12.38
CA SER A 290 -12.45 -4.47 -13.72
C SER A 290 -13.51 -5.55 -14.00
N PRO A 291 -14.46 -5.34 -14.93
CA PRO A 291 -15.43 -6.37 -15.31
C PRO A 291 -14.75 -7.70 -15.70
N ALA A 292 -13.66 -7.63 -16.46
CA ALA A 292 -12.91 -8.83 -16.88
C ALA A 292 -12.26 -9.57 -15.69
N LEU A 293 -11.79 -8.85 -14.67
CA LEU A 293 -11.27 -9.48 -13.45
C LEU A 293 -12.41 -10.08 -12.61
N ALA A 294 -13.55 -9.41 -12.53
CA ALA A 294 -14.71 -9.91 -11.79
C ALA A 294 -15.25 -11.22 -12.40
N ASP A 295 -15.19 -11.35 -13.73
CA ASP A 295 -15.55 -12.59 -14.43
C ASP A 295 -14.50 -13.70 -14.22
N ALA A 296 -13.21 -13.35 -14.25
CA ALA A 296 -12.11 -14.31 -14.13
C ALA A 296 -11.86 -14.79 -12.69
N ALA A 297 -12.11 -13.94 -11.69
CA ALA A 297 -11.82 -14.20 -10.28
C ALA A 297 -12.93 -13.61 -9.36
N PRO A 298 -14.17 -14.13 -9.46
CA PRO A 298 -15.32 -13.57 -8.74
C PRO A 298 -15.15 -13.58 -7.21
N ASP A 299 -14.40 -14.54 -6.67
CA ASP A 299 -14.25 -14.70 -5.22
C ASP A 299 -13.51 -13.53 -4.57
N ILE A 300 -12.55 -12.91 -5.27
CA ILE A 300 -11.82 -11.75 -4.76
C ILE A 300 -12.49 -10.42 -5.12
N CYS A 301 -13.50 -10.45 -5.99
CA CYS A 301 -14.20 -9.26 -6.48
C CYS A 301 -15.58 -9.06 -5.84
N ARG A 302 -16.08 -10.06 -5.10
CA ARG A 302 -17.40 -9.99 -4.46
C ARG A 302 -17.26 -9.43 -3.06
N ASP A 303 -17.95 -8.32 -2.82
CA ASP A 303 -18.05 -7.71 -1.49
C ASP A 303 -19.34 -8.11 -0.76
N ALA A 304 -19.39 -7.81 0.52
CA ALA A 304 -20.58 -7.95 1.32
C ALA A 304 -21.72 -7.04 0.77
N PRO A 305 -22.99 -7.44 0.92
CA PRO A 305 -24.12 -6.62 0.47
C PRO A 305 -24.08 -5.21 1.07
N GLY A 306 -24.15 -4.20 0.19
CA GLY A 306 -24.12 -2.78 0.57
C GLY A 306 -22.72 -2.19 0.74
N PHE A 307 -21.64 -2.95 0.61
CA PHE A 307 -20.29 -2.41 0.62
C PHE A 307 -19.91 -1.86 -0.76
N ASP A 308 -19.50 -0.59 -0.80
CA ASP A 308 -19.01 0.09 -2.01
C ASP A 308 -17.47 0.14 -1.98
N ARG A 309 -16.83 -0.84 -2.67
CA ARG A 309 -15.37 -0.93 -2.73
C ARG A 309 -14.73 0.32 -3.35
N ALA A 310 -15.34 0.91 -4.36
CA ALA A 310 -14.77 2.06 -5.03
C ALA A 310 -14.77 3.30 -4.11
N ALA A 311 -15.88 3.56 -3.43
CA ALA A 311 -15.97 4.63 -2.45
C ALA A 311 -15.04 4.38 -1.24
N PHE A 312 -14.94 3.12 -0.78
CA PHE A 312 -14.00 2.74 0.27
C PHE A 312 -12.56 3.04 -0.13
N HIS A 313 -12.12 2.63 -1.33
CA HIS A 313 -10.76 2.85 -1.80
C HIS A 313 -10.40 4.33 -1.95
N GLN A 314 -11.34 5.21 -2.30
CA GLN A 314 -11.09 6.66 -2.30
C GLN A 314 -10.69 7.15 -0.89
N ALA A 315 -11.44 6.75 0.13
CA ALA A 315 -11.16 7.13 1.52
C ALA A 315 -9.89 6.43 2.06
N PHE A 316 -9.75 5.14 1.79
CA PHE A 316 -8.60 4.33 2.19
C PHE A 316 -7.29 4.89 1.61
N ASN A 317 -7.23 5.15 0.31
CA ASN A 317 -6.04 5.68 -0.35
C ASN A 317 -5.68 7.07 0.19
N ALA A 318 -6.66 7.93 0.48
CA ALA A 318 -6.42 9.23 1.11
C ALA A 318 -5.80 9.09 2.51
N GLN A 319 -6.24 8.12 3.33
CA GLN A 319 -5.66 7.84 4.65
C GLN A 319 -4.23 7.30 4.53
N VAL A 320 -3.98 6.37 3.60
CA VAL A 320 -2.65 5.82 3.32
C VAL A 320 -1.68 6.93 2.91
N VAL A 321 -2.08 7.79 1.96
CA VAL A 321 -1.30 8.95 1.52
C VAL A 321 -1.02 9.88 2.70
N GLY A 322 -2.05 10.24 3.48
CA GLY A 322 -1.91 11.13 4.64
C GLY A 322 -0.96 10.56 5.71
N PHE A 323 -0.98 9.24 5.94
CA PHE A 323 -0.05 8.60 6.85
C PHE A 323 1.40 8.73 6.37
N PHE A 324 1.70 8.38 5.13
CA PHE A 324 3.05 8.51 4.61
C PHE A 324 3.52 9.97 4.53
N GLN A 325 2.63 10.92 4.24
CA GLN A 325 2.98 12.35 4.29
C GLN A 325 3.44 12.78 5.69
N ARG A 326 2.75 12.35 6.74
CA ARG A 326 3.14 12.66 8.13
C ARG A 326 4.50 12.08 8.53
N HIS A 327 4.88 10.91 7.98
CA HIS A 327 6.04 10.16 8.46
C HIS A 327 7.24 10.16 7.50
N LEU A 328 7.05 10.47 6.21
CA LEU A 328 8.12 10.46 5.20
C LEU A 328 8.39 11.82 4.56
N GLN A 329 7.43 12.77 4.60
CA GLN A 329 7.60 14.07 3.96
C GLN A 329 7.83 15.23 4.93
N ARG A 330 7.59 15.05 6.23
CA ARG A 330 7.92 16.09 7.22
C ARG A 330 9.43 16.29 7.22
N THR A 331 9.87 17.40 6.66
CA THR A 331 11.20 17.95 6.97
C THR A 331 11.18 18.30 8.46
N ASP A 332 12.19 17.87 9.22
CA ASP A 332 12.40 18.30 10.60
C ASP A 332 12.52 19.83 10.64
N ALA A 333 11.38 20.50 10.74
CA ALA A 333 11.31 21.92 11.09
C ALA A 333 11.26 22.05 12.61
N SER A 334 12.23 21.43 13.32
CA SER A 334 12.46 21.66 14.74
C SER A 334 13.80 21.05 15.17
N ALA A 335 14.88 21.63 14.69
CA ALA A 335 16.19 21.57 15.33
C ALA A 335 16.76 23.00 15.26
N ASP A 336 16.15 23.89 16.06
CA ASP A 336 16.73 25.15 16.53
C ASP A 336 16.41 25.30 18.02
#